data_f3b9f881d9702c1cf6de87b60639ead8
#
_entry.id   f3b9f881d9702c1cf6de87b60639ead8
#
_cell.length_a   1.000
_cell.length_b   1.000
_cell.length_c   1.000
_cell.angle_alpha   90.00
_cell.angle_beta   90.00
_cell.angle_gamma   90.00
#
_symmetry.space_group_name_H-M   'P 1'
#
loop_
_entity.id
_entity.type
_entity.pdbx_description
1 polymer ?
#
loop_
_entity_poly.entity_id
_entity_poly.type
_entity_poly.pdbx_seq_one_letter_code
_entity_poly.pdbx_strand_id
1 'polypeptide(L)'
;MLVEAKEEIHKSRTEYEKEVKERRADLQKQERRLQQKEESLDKKLDAFERKEDDLRRRQANIAATQDEVEMIKKSQLETLEKLSGLTQEEAKNHLLKNLENECKHDAALKIKEIETNLKDNADQLAREIISIAIQRCAADHAAETTVSVVALPNDEMKGRIIGREGRNIRTLEAITGVDLIIDDTPEAITVSCFDPVRREVARLALEKLIADGRIHPTHIEEMVEKARREVENTIKAEGERAVFECGVRNLHPELVKMLGRLHYRTSYGQNVLQHSIEVSHIAGMMASELGADVQAAKRAGLLHDLGKAVDHELEGTHVSLGVEFARKYKEREDIIHAIEAHHNDVEPRTVVACLVQAADAISAARPGARRENLENYIKRLEQLETITGSYPGVDKAYAIQAGREVRVMVRPEQVSEDQMVILARDLAKKIEEEMEYPGQIKVHVLRETKVIEYAK
;
A
#
# COMPACT_ATOMS: atom_id res chain seq x y z
N MET A 1 -11.51 -62.75 30.93
CA MET A 1 -10.20 -62.94 30.19
C MET A 1 -10.35 -63.46 28.77
N LEU A 2 -10.91 -64.63 28.49
CA LEU A 2 -11.01 -65.16 27.10
C LEU A 2 -12.10 -64.48 26.28
N VAL A 3 -13.16 -63.97 26.86
CA VAL A 3 -14.22 -63.22 26.18
C VAL A 3 -13.76 -61.80 25.90
N GLU A 4 -13.14 -61.15 26.83
CA GLU A 4 -12.59 -59.78 26.71
C GLU A 4 -11.50 -59.72 25.63
N ALA A 5 -10.59 -60.73 25.58
CA ALA A 5 -9.58 -60.82 24.54
C ALA A 5 -10.17 -61.00 23.12
N LYS A 6 -11.33 -61.69 23.02
CA LYS A 6 -12.03 -61.84 21.74
C LYS A 6 -12.75 -60.56 21.30
N GLU A 7 -13.29 -59.80 22.24
CA GLU A 7 -13.90 -58.49 21.96
C GLU A 7 -12.85 -57.44 21.53
N GLU A 8 -11.69 -57.43 22.17
CA GLU A 8 -10.58 -56.52 21.87
C GLU A 8 -9.97 -56.83 20.46
N ILE A 9 -9.82 -58.15 20.14
CA ILE A 9 -9.39 -58.57 18.80
C ILE A 9 -10.44 -58.19 17.75
N HIS A 10 -11.73 -58.34 18.04
CA HIS A 10 -12.79 -57.98 17.10
C HIS A 10 -12.85 -56.44 16.88
N LYS A 11 -12.68 -55.67 17.92
CA LYS A 11 -12.62 -54.20 17.85
C LYS A 11 -11.40 -53.71 17.04
N SER A 12 -10.23 -54.25 17.36
CA SER A 12 -8.99 -53.94 16.61
C SER A 12 -9.09 -54.36 15.12
N ARG A 13 -9.75 -55.45 14.83
CA ARG A 13 -9.99 -55.89 13.45
C ARG A 13 -10.94 -55.00 12.68
N THR A 14 -12.01 -54.51 13.32
CA THR A 14 -12.95 -53.58 12.69
C THR A 14 -12.33 -52.17 12.50
N GLU A 15 -11.49 -51.71 13.41
CA GLU A 15 -10.73 -50.48 13.24
C GLU A 15 -9.71 -50.58 12.09
N TYR A 16 -8.99 -51.69 12.03
CA TYR A 16 -8.05 -51.95 10.95
C TYR A 16 -8.75 -52.07 9.57
N GLU A 17 -9.89 -52.73 9.48
CA GLU A 17 -10.67 -52.80 8.25
C GLU A 17 -11.19 -51.43 7.80
N LYS A 18 -11.52 -50.56 8.76
CA LYS A 18 -11.93 -49.19 8.48
C LYS A 18 -10.76 -48.36 7.94
N GLU A 19 -9.61 -48.46 8.59
CA GLU A 19 -8.40 -47.77 8.17
C GLU A 19 -7.93 -48.22 6.78
N VAL A 20 -7.98 -49.53 6.49
CA VAL A 20 -7.65 -50.06 5.17
C VAL A 20 -8.63 -49.55 4.11
N LYS A 21 -9.92 -49.43 4.44
CA LYS A 21 -10.92 -48.89 3.53
C LYS A 21 -10.71 -47.39 3.23
N GLU A 22 -10.38 -46.63 4.24
CA GLU A 22 -10.06 -45.20 4.09
C GLU A 22 -8.78 -45.01 3.25
N ARG A 23 -7.71 -45.76 3.54
CA ARG A 23 -6.47 -45.71 2.74
C ARG A 23 -6.69 -46.13 1.28
N ARG A 24 -7.54 -47.16 1.03
CA ARG A 24 -7.91 -47.56 -0.33
C ARG A 24 -8.67 -46.46 -1.08
N ALA A 25 -9.58 -45.77 -0.40
CA ALA A 25 -10.33 -44.68 -0.99
C ALA A 25 -9.42 -43.47 -1.33
N ASP A 26 -8.44 -43.15 -0.46
CA ASP A 26 -7.49 -42.11 -0.71
C ASP A 26 -6.51 -42.44 -1.84
N LEU A 27 -6.02 -43.68 -1.91
CA LEU A 27 -5.21 -44.16 -3.03
C LEU A 27 -5.98 -44.05 -4.36
N GLN A 28 -7.23 -44.49 -4.38
CA GLN A 28 -8.06 -44.41 -5.57
C GLN A 28 -8.32 -42.95 -6.02
N LYS A 29 -8.42 -42.04 -5.07
CA LYS A 29 -8.54 -40.59 -5.35
C LYS A 29 -7.24 -40.03 -5.90
N GLN A 30 -6.11 -40.46 -5.39
CA GLN A 30 -4.79 -40.03 -5.89
C GLN A 30 -4.51 -40.58 -7.29
N GLU A 31 -4.87 -41.85 -7.54
CA GLU A 31 -4.76 -42.48 -8.87
C GLU A 31 -5.60 -41.74 -9.93
N ARG A 32 -6.85 -41.41 -9.62
CA ARG A 32 -7.70 -40.61 -10.52
C ARG A 32 -7.11 -39.23 -10.79
N ARG A 33 -6.53 -38.61 -9.79
CA ARG A 33 -5.89 -37.29 -9.93
C ARG A 33 -4.60 -37.34 -10.76
N LEU A 34 -3.84 -38.42 -10.64
CA LEU A 34 -2.66 -38.71 -11.46
C LEU A 34 -3.06 -38.91 -12.91
N GLN A 35 -4.05 -39.76 -13.15
CA GLN A 35 -4.58 -40.05 -14.49
C GLN A 35 -5.09 -38.80 -15.21
N GLN A 36 -5.83 -37.93 -14.49
CA GLN A 36 -6.25 -36.63 -15.03
C GLN A 36 -5.08 -35.70 -15.37
N LYS A 37 -4.00 -35.75 -14.58
CA LYS A 37 -2.78 -34.97 -14.87
C LYS A 37 -2.04 -35.53 -16.08
N GLU A 38 -1.93 -36.84 -16.22
CA GLU A 38 -1.35 -37.50 -17.40
C GLU A 38 -2.12 -37.13 -18.67
N GLU A 39 -3.45 -37.28 -18.70
CA GLU A 39 -4.26 -36.87 -19.84
C GLU A 39 -4.11 -35.37 -20.18
N SER A 40 -3.97 -34.53 -19.18
CA SER A 40 -3.73 -33.08 -19.40
C SER A 40 -2.34 -32.81 -19.94
N LEU A 41 -1.33 -33.57 -19.52
CA LEU A 41 0.04 -33.49 -20.00
C LEU A 41 0.14 -33.92 -21.45
N ASP A 42 -0.49 -35.08 -21.80
CA ASP A 42 -0.51 -35.60 -23.17
C ASP A 42 -1.15 -34.59 -24.13
N LYS A 43 -2.31 -34.03 -23.76
CA LYS A 43 -2.94 -32.96 -24.57
C LYS A 43 -2.06 -31.73 -24.76
N LYS A 44 -1.24 -31.37 -23.76
CA LYS A 44 -0.30 -30.27 -23.87
C LYS A 44 0.89 -30.64 -24.76
N LEU A 45 1.35 -31.88 -24.69
CA LEU A 45 2.44 -32.37 -25.53
C LEU A 45 2.04 -32.35 -27.01
N ASP A 46 0.86 -32.91 -27.32
CA ASP A 46 0.31 -32.87 -28.67
C ASP A 46 0.12 -31.45 -29.22
N ALA A 47 -0.33 -30.53 -28.35
CA ALA A 47 -0.48 -29.12 -28.73
C ALA A 47 0.88 -28.43 -28.93
N PHE A 48 1.90 -28.86 -28.21
CA PHE A 48 3.26 -28.34 -28.35
C PHE A 48 3.90 -28.85 -29.66
N GLU A 49 3.77 -30.15 -29.97
CA GLU A 49 4.27 -30.75 -31.21
C GLU A 49 3.63 -30.09 -32.45
N ARG A 50 2.32 -29.87 -32.43
CA ARG A 50 1.63 -29.15 -33.50
C ARG A 50 2.14 -27.72 -33.70
N LYS A 51 2.45 -27.03 -32.61
CA LYS A 51 3.04 -25.67 -32.66
C LYS A 51 4.46 -25.69 -33.22
N GLU A 52 5.24 -26.70 -32.86
CA GLU A 52 6.60 -26.83 -33.33
C GLU A 52 6.63 -27.14 -34.84
N ASP A 53 5.73 -28.00 -35.32
CA ASP A 53 5.58 -28.27 -36.76
C ASP A 53 5.11 -27.02 -37.54
N ASP A 54 4.17 -26.26 -37.00
CA ASP A 54 3.71 -25.02 -37.63
C ASP A 54 4.83 -23.97 -37.69
N LEU A 55 5.62 -23.86 -36.62
CA LEU A 55 6.81 -23.00 -36.59
C LEU A 55 7.86 -23.43 -37.62
N ARG A 56 8.15 -24.73 -37.74
CA ARG A 56 9.07 -25.24 -38.75
C ARG A 56 8.59 -24.93 -40.17
N ARG A 57 7.28 -25.13 -40.46
CA ARG A 57 6.70 -24.75 -41.75
C ARG A 57 6.81 -23.26 -42.04
N ARG A 58 6.54 -22.41 -41.04
CA ARG A 58 6.69 -20.96 -41.22
C ARG A 58 8.13 -20.55 -41.44
N GLN A 59 9.08 -21.15 -40.73
CA GLN A 59 10.52 -20.89 -40.97
C GLN A 59 10.98 -21.30 -42.37
N ALA A 60 10.54 -22.48 -42.86
CA ALA A 60 10.84 -22.93 -44.20
C ALA A 60 10.26 -21.99 -45.30
N ASN A 61 9.01 -21.54 -45.13
CA ASN A 61 8.38 -20.59 -46.04
C ASN A 61 9.08 -19.23 -46.05
N ILE A 62 9.49 -18.75 -44.86
CA ILE A 62 10.24 -17.47 -44.76
C ILE A 62 11.57 -17.57 -45.49
N ALA A 63 12.31 -18.68 -45.29
CA ALA A 63 13.58 -18.89 -45.97
C ALA A 63 13.40 -18.92 -47.51
N ALA A 64 12.42 -19.65 -48.02
CA ALA A 64 12.13 -19.69 -49.45
C ALA A 64 11.76 -18.31 -50.04
N THR A 65 10.95 -17.54 -49.30
CA THR A 65 10.57 -16.17 -49.73
C THR A 65 11.77 -15.23 -49.70
N GLN A 66 12.68 -15.40 -48.73
CA GLN A 66 13.92 -14.61 -48.65
C GLN A 66 14.83 -14.85 -49.86
N ASP A 67 15.01 -16.12 -50.26
CA ASP A 67 15.82 -16.48 -51.43
C ASP A 67 15.22 -15.91 -52.75
N GLU A 68 13.88 -15.92 -52.89
CA GLU A 68 13.21 -15.37 -54.03
C GLU A 68 13.35 -13.84 -54.13
N VAL A 69 13.21 -13.15 -52.99
CA VAL A 69 13.40 -11.71 -52.88
C VAL A 69 14.86 -11.31 -53.23
N GLU A 70 15.83 -12.12 -52.80
CA GLU A 70 17.26 -11.89 -53.11
C GLU A 70 17.59 -12.04 -54.57
N MET A 71 16.99 -13.03 -55.25
CA MET A 71 17.10 -13.20 -56.73
C MET A 71 16.50 -12.03 -57.49
N ILE A 72 15.29 -11.58 -57.11
CA ILE A 72 14.62 -10.44 -57.73
C ILE A 72 15.47 -9.18 -57.55
N LYS A 73 15.99 -8.96 -56.34
CA LYS A 73 16.83 -7.82 -56.00
C LYS A 73 18.09 -7.76 -56.86
N LYS A 74 18.76 -8.92 -57.08
CA LYS A 74 19.96 -9.01 -57.90
C LYS A 74 19.67 -8.68 -59.37
N SER A 75 18.60 -9.20 -59.93
CA SER A 75 18.14 -8.92 -61.30
C SER A 75 17.79 -7.45 -61.49
N GLN A 76 17.13 -6.81 -60.51
CA GLN A 76 16.81 -5.38 -60.58
C GLN A 76 18.05 -4.49 -60.46
N LEU A 77 19.03 -4.86 -59.64
CA LEU A 77 20.30 -4.14 -59.55
C LEU A 77 21.11 -4.18 -60.84
N GLU A 78 21.22 -5.34 -61.51
CA GLU A 78 21.87 -5.48 -62.80
C GLU A 78 21.18 -4.65 -63.89
N THR A 79 19.86 -4.51 -63.83
CA THR A 79 19.08 -3.69 -64.77
C THR A 79 19.29 -2.20 -64.50
N LEU A 80 19.36 -1.79 -63.23
CA LEU A 80 19.61 -0.41 -62.79
C LEU A 80 21.05 0.06 -63.13
N GLU A 81 22.07 -0.79 -63.00
CA GLU A 81 23.44 -0.50 -63.39
C GLU A 81 23.53 -0.25 -64.93
N LYS A 82 22.81 -1.03 -65.73
CA LYS A 82 22.74 -0.85 -67.21
C LYS A 82 22.03 0.44 -67.61
N LEU A 83 21.03 0.87 -66.82
CA LEU A 83 20.23 2.06 -67.14
C LEU A 83 20.83 3.36 -66.61
N SER A 84 21.48 3.33 -65.46
CA SER A 84 21.99 4.54 -64.78
C SER A 84 23.43 4.88 -65.13
N GLY A 85 24.23 3.94 -65.66
CA GLY A 85 25.66 4.14 -65.91
C GLY A 85 26.51 4.35 -64.65
N LEU A 86 25.90 4.13 -63.45
CA LEU A 86 26.57 4.21 -62.16
C LEU A 86 26.97 2.81 -61.67
N THR A 87 28.12 2.68 -61.08
CA THR A 87 28.48 1.46 -60.40
C THR A 87 27.58 1.22 -59.19
N GLN A 88 27.35 -0.04 -58.84
CA GLN A 88 26.50 -0.43 -57.74
C GLN A 88 26.88 0.28 -56.41
N GLU A 89 28.17 0.55 -56.23
CA GLU A 89 28.71 1.20 -55.04
C GLU A 89 28.47 2.71 -55.00
N GLU A 90 28.55 3.38 -56.16
CA GLU A 90 28.25 4.82 -56.29
C GLU A 90 26.74 5.09 -56.15
N ALA A 91 25.90 4.27 -56.75
CA ALA A 91 24.43 4.35 -56.60
C ALA A 91 24.02 4.08 -55.12
N LYS A 92 24.66 3.12 -54.49
CA LYS A 92 24.43 2.81 -53.06
C LYS A 92 24.82 3.98 -52.14
N ASN A 93 25.98 4.59 -52.41
CA ASN A 93 26.45 5.72 -51.59
C ASN A 93 25.57 6.97 -51.80
N HIS A 94 25.09 7.21 -53.02
CA HIS A 94 24.18 8.31 -53.29
C HIS A 94 22.80 8.09 -52.63
N LEU A 95 22.27 6.88 -52.72
CA LEU A 95 21.02 6.50 -52.06
C LEU A 95 21.14 6.53 -50.50
N LEU A 96 22.23 6.04 -49.94
CA LEU A 96 22.49 6.10 -48.52
C LEU A 96 22.55 7.53 -48.00
N LYS A 97 23.20 8.42 -48.73
CA LYS A 97 23.31 9.84 -48.38
C LYS A 97 21.96 10.58 -48.43
N ASN A 98 21.14 10.26 -49.42
CA ASN A 98 19.79 10.81 -49.53
C ASN A 98 18.88 10.23 -48.43
N LEU A 99 18.93 8.92 -48.19
CA LEU A 99 18.15 8.25 -47.16
C LEU A 99 18.55 8.73 -45.75
N GLU A 100 19.85 8.92 -45.50
CA GLU A 100 20.31 9.49 -44.21
C GLU A 100 19.75 10.90 -43.99
N ASN A 101 19.67 11.72 -45.01
CA ASN A 101 19.11 13.07 -44.88
C ASN A 101 17.60 13.05 -44.68
N GLU A 102 16.86 12.20 -45.40
CA GLU A 102 15.42 11.99 -45.18
C GLU A 102 15.13 11.41 -43.79
N CYS A 103 15.85 10.35 -43.41
CA CYS A 103 15.67 9.74 -42.08
C CYS A 103 16.02 10.71 -40.94
N LYS A 104 17.03 11.56 -41.07
CA LYS A 104 17.36 12.60 -40.08
C LYS A 104 16.25 13.65 -39.98
N HIS A 105 15.66 14.03 -41.10
CA HIS A 105 14.55 14.98 -41.12
C HIS A 105 13.28 14.38 -40.47
N ASP A 106 12.90 13.19 -40.89
CA ASP A 106 11.71 12.49 -40.37
C ASP A 106 11.87 12.10 -38.88
N ALA A 107 13.08 11.68 -38.48
CA ALA A 107 13.38 11.42 -37.09
C ALA A 107 13.29 12.68 -36.21
N ALA A 108 13.80 13.82 -36.73
CA ALA A 108 13.72 15.10 -36.01
C ALA A 108 12.26 15.58 -35.86
N LEU A 109 11.44 15.42 -36.90
CA LEU A 109 10.00 15.74 -36.84
C LEU A 109 9.27 14.82 -35.82
N LYS A 110 9.56 13.52 -35.85
CA LYS A 110 8.93 12.54 -34.97
C LYS A 110 9.35 12.69 -33.53
N ILE A 111 10.63 13.01 -33.27
CA ILE A 111 11.12 13.33 -31.93
C ILE A 111 10.41 14.57 -31.38
N LYS A 112 10.29 15.61 -32.18
CA LYS A 112 9.60 16.85 -31.80
C LYS A 112 8.11 16.63 -31.53
N GLU A 113 7.44 15.79 -32.30
CA GLU A 113 6.05 15.40 -32.11
C GLU A 113 5.88 14.59 -30.80
N ILE A 114 6.79 13.63 -30.57
CA ILE A 114 6.81 12.83 -29.33
C ILE A 114 7.11 13.71 -28.11
N GLU A 115 8.07 14.61 -28.18
CA GLU A 115 8.39 15.55 -27.09
C GLU A 115 7.22 16.48 -26.77
N THR A 116 6.52 16.97 -27.78
CA THR A 116 5.34 17.84 -27.58
C THR A 116 4.20 17.04 -26.95
N ASN A 117 3.87 15.87 -27.51
CA ASN A 117 2.82 15.00 -26.99
C ASN A 117 3.14 14.48 -25.56
N LEU A 118 4.41 14.19 -25.26
CA LEU A 118 4.84 13.80 -23.92
C LEU A 118 4.69 14.95 -22.93
N LYS A 119 5.05 16.19 -23.30
CA LYS A 119 4.87 17.37 -22.44
C LYS A 119 3.39 17.65 -22.18
N ASP A 120 2.58 17.67 -23.22
CA ASP A 120 1.15 17.96 -23.10
C ASP A 120 0.42 16.88 -22.26
N ASN A 121 0.72 15.61 -22.52
CA ASN A 121 0.15 14.50 -21.76
C ASN A 121 0.68 14.45 -20.31
N ALA A 122 1.98 14.75 -20.09
CA ALA A 122 2.56 14.79 -18.74
C ALA A 122 1.97 15.94 -17.92
N ASP A 123 1.78 17.11 -18.52
CA ASP A 123 1.16 18.27 -17.84
C ASP A 123 -0.33 18.00 -17.53
N GLN A 124 -1.04 17.36 -18.43
CA GLN A 124 -2.44 17.01 -18.22
C GLN A 124 -2.57 15.93 -17.12
N LEU A 125 -1.78 14.87 -17.19
CA LEU A 125 -1.75 13.81 -16.18
C LEU A 125 -1.29 14.34 -14.81
N ALA A 126 -0.28 15.22 -14.79
CA ALA A 126 0.19 15.88 -13.58
C ALA A 126 -0.91 16.75 -12.94
N ARG A 127 -1.63 17.55 -13.73
CA ARG A 127 -2.76 18.36 -13.23
C ARG A 127 -3.90 17.49 -12.70
N GLU A 128 -4.20 16.40 -13.36
CA GLU A 128 -5.24 15.45 -12.94
C GLU A 128 -4.85 14.75 -11.62
N ILE A 129 -3.61 14.27 -11.53
CA ILE A 129 -3.06 13.67 -10.30
C ILE A 129 -3.01 14.70 -9.16
N ILE A 130 -2.58 15.94 -9.43
CA ILE A 130 -2.54 17.02 -8.44
C ILE A 130 -3.95 17.39 -8.01
N SER A 131 -4.92 17.50 -8.92
CA SER A 131 -6.31 17.81 -8.60
C SER A 131 -6.94 16.73 -7.72
N ILE A 132 -6.71 15.46 -8.05
CA ILE A 132 -7.14 14.30 -7.26
C ILE A 132 -6.43 14.28 -5.90
N ALA A 133 -5.12 14.57 -5.88
CA ALA A 133 -4.34 14.64 -4.65
C ALA A 133 -4.80 15.79 -3.73
N ILE A 134 -5.07 16.97 -4.27
CA ILE A 134 -5.62 18.13 -3.52
C ILE A 134 -7.02 17.77 -2.98
N GLN A 135 -7.88 17.15 -3.77
CA GLN A 135 -9.22 16.75 -3.37
C GLN A 135 -9.21 15.69 -2.27
N ARG A 136 -8.21 14.78 -2.30
CA ARG A 136 -7.95 13.79 -1.24
C ARG A 136 -7.34 14.40 0.02
N CYS A 137 -6.38 15.32 -0.13
CA CYS A 137 -5.70 15.95 1.00
C CYS A 137 -6.55 16.96 1.77
N ALA A 138 -7.53 17.61 1.14
CA ALA A 138 -8.35 18.62 1.79
C ALA A 138 -9.24 18.06 2.92
N ALA A 139 -9.62 16.78 2.85
CA ALA A 139 -10.41 16.10 3.88
C ALA A 139 -9.54 15.52 5.02
N ASP A 140 -8.29 15.16 4.73
CA ASP A 140 -7.40 14.46 5.65
C ASP A 140 -6.57 15.39 6.56
N HIS A 141 -6.53 16.69 6.26
CA HIS A 141 -5.74 17.67 7.04
C HIS A 141 -6.24 17.86 8.50
N ALA A 142 -7.42 17.36 8.81
CA ALA A 142 -8.01 17.42 10.15
C ALA A 142 -7.81 16.15 11.01
N ALA A 143 -7.22 15.08 10.49
CA ALA A 143 -7.18 13.76 11.14
C ALA A 143 -5.85 13.43 11.82
N GLU A 144 -5.07 14.40 12.22
CA GLU A 144 -4.00 14.17 13.18
C GLU A 144 -4.62 13.92 14.54
N THR A 145 -4.56 12.67 15.02
CA THR A 145 -5.08 12.33 16.34
C THR A 145 -4.28 13.07 17.41
N THR A 146 -4.78 14.24 17.83
CA THR A 146 -4.22 15.02 18.94
C THR A 146 -4.63 14.49 20.30
N VAL A 147 -5.44 13.43 20.33
CA VAL A 147 -6.00 12.84 21.53
C VAL A 147 -5.65 11.36 21.67
N SER A 148 -5.53 10.91 22.92
CA SER A 148 -5.42 9.50 23.30
C SER A 148 -6.44 9.19 24.37
N VAL A 149 -7.11 8.05 24.29
CA VAL A 149 -8.10 7.63 25.29
C VAL A 149 -7.46 6.60 26.21
N VAL A 150 -7.63 6.81 27.52
CA VAL A 150 -7.23 5.87 28.57
C VAL A 150 -8.48 5.25 29.19
N ALA A 151 -8.58 3.93 29.11
CA ALA A 151 -9.69 3.19 29.71
C ALA A 151 -9.55 3.13 31.24
N LEU A 152 -10.68 3.31 31.93
CA LEU A 152 -10.77 3.20 33.38
C LEU A 152 -11.49 1.92 33.78
N PRO A 153 -11.12 1.26 34.91
CA PRO A 153 -11.82 0.08 35.38
C PRO A 153 -13.23 0.39 35.91
N ASN A 154 -13.50 1.64 36.29
CA ASN A 154 -14.80 2.16 36.70
C ASN A 154 -14.79 3.68 36.75
N ASP A 155 -15.98 4.31 36.78
CA ASP A 155 -16.10 5.77 36.82
C ASP A 155 -15.66 6.42 38.13
N GLU A 156 -15.61 5.67 39.25
CA GLU A 156 -15.08 6.18 40.53
C GLU A 156 -13.60 6.61 40.39
N MET A 157 -12.88 6.00 39.49
CA MET A 157 -11.48 6.36 39.22
C MET A 157 -11.33 7.79 38.69
N LYS A 158 -12.33 8.34 37.96
CA LYS A 158 -12.34 9.74 37.54
C LYS A 158 -12.19 10.71 38.71
N GLY A 159 -12.99 10.49 39.76
CA GLY A 159 -12.92 11.32 40.97
C GLY A 159 -11.56 11.24 41.68
N ARG A 160 -10.90 10.08 41.65
CA ARG A 160 -9.56 9.89 42.25
C ARG A 160 -8.47 10.58 41.40
N ILE A 161 -8.59 10.53 40.07
CA ILE A 161 -7.67 11.20 39.13
C ILE A 161 -7.84 12.72 39.26
N ILE A 162 -9.06 13.23 39.38
CA ILE A 162 -9.31 14.66 39.63
C ILE A 162 -8.70 15.06 40.98
N GLY A 163 -8.98 14.30 42.01
CA GLY A 163 -8.56 14.56 43.40
C GLY A 163 -9.32 15.76 44.02
N ARG A 164 -9.07 15.99 45.29
CA ARG A 164 -9.71 17.12 46.04
C ARG A 164 -9.36 18.43 45.37
N GLU A 165 -10.38 19.22 45.02
CA GLU A 165 -10.25 20.54 44.35
C GLU A 165 -9.43 20.48 43.04
N GLY A 166 -9.39 19.34 42.34
CA GLY A 166 -8.63 19.18 41.10
C GLY A 166 -7.10 19.13 41.31
N ARG A 167 -6.61 18.80 42.50
CA ARG A 167 -5.17 18.85 42.79
C ARG A 167 -4.37 17.83 42.00
N ASN A 168 -4.87 16.63 41.83
CA ASN A 168 -4.14 15.57 41.11
C ASN A 168 -4.10 15.80 39.64
N ILE A 169 -5.23 16.18 39.03
CA ILE A 169 -5.29 16.48 37.60
C ILE A 169 -4.37 17.67 37.24
N ARG A 170 -4.44 18.76 37.99
CA ARG A 170 -3.54 19.91 37.76
C ARG A 170 -2.07 19.57 37.92
N THR A 171 -1.71 18.67 38.83
CA THR A 171 -0.33 18.20 38.97
C THR A 171 0.10 17.43 37.73
N LEU A 172 -0.73 16.52 37.24
CA LEU A 172 -0.41 15.72 36.05
C LEU A 172 -0.28 16.61 34.80
N GLU A 173 -1.23 17.51 34.57
CA GLU A 173 -1.20 18.47 33.46
C GLU A 173 0.04 19.39 33.53
N ALA A 174 0.37 19.92 34.70
CA ALA A 174 1.52 20.80 34.87
C ALA A 174 2.86 20.12 34.60
N ILE A 175 3.01 18.83 34.95
CA ILE A 175 4.28 18.09 34.81
C ILE A 175 4.43 17.55 33.38
N THR A 176 3.33 17.12 32.76
CA THR A 176 3.35 16.51 31.42
C THR A 176 3.16 17.53 30.29
N GLY A 177 2.49 18.64 30.59
CA GLY A 177 2.13 19.66 29.58
C GLY A 177 1.03 19.19 28.63
N VAL A 178 0.14 18.32 29.09
CA VAL A 178 -1.04 17.85 28.34
C VAL A 178 -2.32 18.35 29.00
N ASP A 179 -3.42 18.37 28.27
CA ASP A 179 -4.74 18.63 28.81
C ASP A 179 -5.48 17.28 29.01
N LEU A 180 -6.14 17.13 30.18
CA LEU A 180 -6.95 15.97 30.51
C LEU A 180 -8.42 16.33 30.41
N ILE A 181 -9.11 15.73 29.46
CA ILE A 181 -10.55 15.93 29.25
C ILE A 181 -11.28 14.78 29.95
N ILE A 182 -12.01 15.15 31.02
CA ILE A 182 -12.84 14.22 31.79
C ILE A 182 -14.30 14.65 31.59
N ASP A 183 -14.98 13.98 30.70
CA ASP A 183 -16.37 14.20 30.34
C ASP A 183 -17.26 13.05 30.83
N ASP A 184 -18.52 13.03 30.38
CA ASP A 184 -19.50 12.00 30.72
C ASP A 184 -19.29 10.66 30.00
N THR A 185 -18.25 10.54 29.17
CA THR A 185 -17.91 9.26 28.49
C THR A 185 -17.64 8.19 29.53
N PRO A 186 -18.38 7.07 29.56
CA PRO A 186 -18.21 6.04 30.58
C PRO A 186 -16.81 5.43 30.54
N GLU A 187 -16.21 5.24 31.72
CA GLU A 187 -14.96 4.49 31.91
C GLU A 187 -13.79 4.93 31.01
N ALA A 188 -13.72 6.22 30.68
CA ALA A 188 -12.67 6.76 29.84
C ALA A 188 -12.21 8.15 30.28
N ILE A 189 -10.93 8.45 30.02
CA ILE A 189 -10.33 9.80 30.10
C ILE A 189 -9.61 10.06 28.79
N THR A 190 -9.79 11.24 28.24
CA THR A 190 -9.10 11.68 27.03
C THR A 190 -7.91 12.56 27.38
N VAL A 191 -6.74 12.20 26.87
CA VAL A 191 -5.49 12.96 26.96
C VAL A 191 -5.31 13.74 25.66
N SER A 192 -5.26 15.06 25.72
CA SER A 192 -5.12 15.95 24.56
C SER A 192 -3.77 16.64 24.60
N CYS A 193 -3.02 16.56 23.51
CA CYS A 193 -1.77 17.28 23.30
C CYS A 193 -1.33 17.20 21.85
N PHE A 194 -0.80 18.27 21.30
CA PHE A 194 -0.20 18.27 19.97
C PHE A 194 1.10 17.45 19.92
N ASP A 195 1.88 17.47 20.99
CA ASP A 195 3.11 16.65 21.09
C ASP A 195 2.75 15.19 21.38
N PRO A 196 2.97 14.27 20.43
CA PRO A 196 2.62 12.88 20.60
C PRO A 196 3.48 12.16 21.66
N VAL A 197 4.70 12.62 21.91
CA VAL A 197 5.59 12.05 22.93
C VAL A 197 5.09 12.43 24.33
N ARG A 198 4.73 13.69 24.56
CA ARG A 198 4.14 14.14 25.84
C ARG A 198 2.82 13.42 26.11
N ARG A 199 1.98 13.28 25.08
CA ARG A 199 0.72 12.56 25.17
C ARG A 199 0.92 11.12 25.56
N GLU A 200 1.91 10.43 24.98
CA GLU A 200 2.22 9.04 25.32
C GLU A 200 2.79 8.92 26.74
N VAL A 201 3.65 9.82 27.19
CA VAL A 201 4.13 9.87 28.58
C VAL A 201 2.97 10.02 29.57
N ALA A 202 2.01 10.91 29.27
CA ALA A 202 0.84 11.10 30.14
C ALA A 202 -0.07 9.87 30.14
N ARG A 203 -0.29 9.25 28.97
CA ARG A 203 -1.08 8.03 28.83
C ARG A 203 -0.51 6.88 29.67
N LEU A 204 0.80 6.61 29.52
CA LEU A 204 1.49 5.56 30.29
C LEU A 204 1.53 5.87 31.80
N ALA A 205 1.72 7.13 32.16
CA ALA A 205 1.69 7.53 33.57
C ALA A 205 0.30 7.29 34.19
N LEU A 206 -0.78 7.66 33.47
CA LEU A 206 -2.16 7.39 33.89
C LEU A 206 -2.42 5.89 34.01
N GLU A 207 -2.05 5.06 33.07
CA GLU A 207 -2.23 3.61 33.13
C GLU A 207 -1.52 3.01 34.36
N LYS A 208 -0.30 3.46 34.66
CA LYS A 208 0.45 3.03 35.83
C LYS A 208 -0.22 3.47 37.15
N LEU A 209 -0.73 4.72 37.18
CA LEU A 209 -1.46 5.24 38.34
C LEU A 209 -2.78 4.49 38.57
N ILE A 210 -3.49 4.14 37.52
CA ILE A 210 -4.73 3.36 37.55
C ILE A 210 -4.46 1.95 38.04
N ALA A 211 -3.42 1.29 37.54
CA ALA A 211 -3.03 -0.06 37.91
C ALA A 211 -2.58 -0.15 39.38
N ASP A 212 -1.82 0.84 39.85
CA ASP A 212 -1.37 0.93 41.25
C ASP A 212 -2.48 1.38 42.23
N GLY A 213 -3.40 2.19 41.73
CA GLY A 213 -4.54 2.68 42.53
C GLY A 213 -4.18 3.81 43.49
N ARG A 214 -2.94 4.19 43.71
CA ARG A 214 -2.51 5.30 44.57
C ARG A 214 -2.32 6.57 43.76
N ILE A 215 -3.24 7.51 43.91
CA ILE A 215 -3.21 8.76 43.10
C ILE A 215 -3.07 9.96 44.05
N HIS A 216 -1.86 10.48 44.17
CA HIS A 216 -1.51 11.68 44.89
C HIS A 216 -0.30 12.38 44.24
N PRO A 217 -0.10 13.69 44.44
CA PRO A 217 0.88 14.46 43.68
C PRO A 217 2.28 13.88 43.58
N THR A 218 2.88 13.50 44.71
CA THR A 218 4.25 12.93 44.72
C THR A 218 4.33 11.62 43.92
N HIS A 219 3.30 10.79 43.99
CA HIS A 219 3.28 9.53 43.24
C HIS A 219 3.01 9.76 41.74
N ILE A 220 2.26 10.81 41.42
CA ILE A 220 2.08 11.26 40.02
C ILE A 220 3.45 11.66 39.42
N GLU A 221 4.25 12.45 40.17
CA GLU A 221 5.60 12.83 39.76
C GLU A 221 6.49 11.62 39.48
N GLU A 222 6.48 10.64 40.42
CA GLU A 222 7.23 9.37 40.27
C GLU A 222 6.81 8.58 39.01
N MET A 223 5.49 8.45 38.78
CA MET A 223 4.98 7.69 37.65
C MET A 223 5.22 8.38 36.32
N VAL A 224 5.12 9.71 36.27
CA VAL A 224 5.47 10.50 35.08
C VAL A 224 6.95 10.35 34.74
N GLU A 225 7.85 10.45 35.71
CA GLU A 225 9.28 10.22 35.50
C GLU A 225 9.60 8.79 35.02
N LYS A 226 8.91 7.81 35.56
CA LYS A 226 9.04 6.42 35.11
C LYS A 226 8.54 6.24 33.68
N ALA A 227 7.38 6.81 33.35
CA ALA A 227 6.82 6.79 31.99
C ALA A 227 7.74 7.52 30.99
N ARG A 228 8.30 8.69 31.39
CA ARG A 228 9.25 9.45 30.54
C ARG A 228 10.48 8.63 30.18
N ARG A 229 11.08 7.94 31.17
CA ARG A 229 12.23 7.05 30.91
C ARG A 229 11.87 5.87 30.02
N GLU A 230 10.68 5.30 30.17
CA GLU A 230 10.20 4.19 29.33
C GLU A 230 10.00 4.64 27.89
N VAL A 231 9.37 5.78 27.65
CA VAL A 231 9.19 6.39 26.34
C VAL A 231 10.55 6.74 25.70
N GLU A 232 11.48 7.30 26.46
CA GLU A 232 12.83 7.59 25.94
C GLU A 232 13.59 6.32 25.54
N ASN A 233 13.48 5.24 26.32
CA ASN A 233 14.06 3.95 25.95
C ASN A 233 13.44 3.38 24.69
N THR A 234 12.12 3.49 24.53
CA THR A 234 11.41 3.07 23.31
C THR A 234 11.84 3.91 22.10
N ILE A 235 11.92 5.22 22.24
CA ILE A 235 12.44 6.12 21.20
C ILE A 235 13.82 5.67 20.73
N LYS A 236 14.74 5.42 21.66
CA LYS A 236 16.08 4.96 21.34
C LYS A 236 16.06 3.61 20.62
N ALA A 237 15.32 2.64 21.15
CA ALA A 237 15.23 1.29 20.58
C ALA A 237 14.61 1.30 19.17
N GLU A 238 13.54 2.08 18.96
CA GLU A 238 12.89 2.18 17.65
C GLU A 238 13.75 2.91 16.61
N GLY A 239 14.49 3.95 17.02
CA GLY A 239 15.45 4.61 16.15
C GLY A 239 16.61 3.68 15.73
N GLU A 240 17.18 2.95 16.69
CA GLU A 240 18.23 1.97 16.43
C GLU A 240 17.72 0.81 15.53
N ARG A 241 16.50 0.34 15.76
CA ARG A 241 15.84 -0.67 14.93
C ARG A 241 15.69 -0.20 13.48
N ALA A 242 15.19 1.02 13.25
CA ALA A 242 15.00 1.58 11.92
C ALA A 242 16.31 1.70 11.14
N VAL A 243 17.36 2.18 11.80
CA VAL A 243 18.70 2.29 11.22
C VAL A 243 19.27 0.92 10.85
N PHE A 244 19.10 -0.07 11.71
CA PHE A 244 19.54 -1.44 11.49
C PHE A 244 18.77 -2.10 10.33
N GLU A 245 17.45 -1.98 10.30
CA GLU A 245 16.57 -2.56 9.28
C GLU A 245 16.87 -1.99 7.88
N CYS A 246 17.09 -0.68 7.76
CA CYS A 246 17.45 -0.05 6.51
C CYS A 246 18.90 -0.32 6.10
N GLY A 247 19.76 -0.83 7.01
CA GLY A 247 21.18 -1.04 6.78
C GLY A 247 21.97 0.27 6.64
N VAL A 248 21.48 1.37 7.21
CA VAL A 248 22.16 2.66 7.24
C VAL A 248 23.19 2.65 8.36
N ARG A 249 24.45 3.03 8.03
CA ARG A 249 25.57 2.98 9.00
C ARG A 249 26.01 4.40 9.38
N ASN A 250 26.60 4.54 10.57
CA ASN A 250 27.24 5.78 11.04
C ASN A 250 26.29 6.99 11.03
N LEU A 251 25.05 6.80 11.44
CA LEU A 251 24.11 7.89 11.68
C LEU A 251 24.42 8.52 13.04
N HIS A 252 24.37 9.86 13.12
CA HIS A 252 24.59 10.55 14.39
C HIS A 252 23.53 10.15 15.43
N PRO A 253 23.89 9.91 16.73
CA PRO A 253 22.95 9.46 17.75
C PRO A 253 21.70 10.33 17.92
N GLU A 254 21.86 11.66 17.76
CA GLU A 254 20.72 12.59 17.81
C GLU A 254 19.75 12.38 16.65
N LEU A 255 20.25 12.09 15.43
CA LEU A 255 19.38 11.77 14.29
C LEU A 255 18.66 10.44 14.52
N VAL A 256 19.34 9.45 15.14
CA VAL A 256 18.71 8.18 15.55
C VAL A 256 17.60 8.42 16.56
N LYS A 257 17.81 9.30 17.54
CA LYS A 257 16.80 9.69 18.52
C LYS A 257 15.61 10.40 17.86
N MET A 258 15.86 11.31 16.92
CA MET A 258 14.81 11.99 16.16
C MET A 258 14.00 10.99 15.32
N LEU A 259 14.64 10.04 14.64
CA LEU A 259 13.95 8.94 13.94
C LEU A 259 13.06 8.15 14.90
N GLY A 260 13.55 7.82 16.10
CA GLY A 260 12.76 7.12 17.10
C GLY A 260 11.53 7.90 17.56
N ARG A 261 11.57 9.23 17.63
CA ARG A 261 10.39 10.07 17.95
C ARG A 261 9.28 9.95 16.91
N LEU A 262 9.64 9.68 15.64
CA LEU A 262 8.67 9.46 14.55
C LEU A 262 7.80 8.21 14.79
N HIS A 263 8.21 7.30 15.68
CA HIS A 263 7.40 6.15 16.10
C HIS A 263 6.04 6.56 16.66
N TYR A 264 5.99 7.68 17.36
CA TYR A 264 4.76 8.21 17.97
C TYR A 264 4.01 9.19 17.05
N ARG A 265 4.61 9.58 15.92
CA ARG A 265 4.03 10.53 14.97
C ARG A 265 3.24 9.79 13.91
N THR A 266 2.00 10.21 13.71
CA THR A 266 1.15 9.77 12.61
C THR A 266 0.86 10.96 11.70
N SER A 267 1.05 10.80 10.41
CA SER A 267 0.75 11.81 9.40
C SER A 267 -0.08 11.16 8.31
N TYR A 268 -1.21 11.77 7.94
CA TYR A 268 -2.16 11.21 6.95
C TYR A 268 -2.57 9.75 7.23
N GLY A 269 -2.73 9.38 8.51
CA GLY A 269 -3.11 8.04 8.93
C GLY A 269 -1.99 6.99 8.86
N GLN A 270 -0.79 7.36 8.46
CA GLN A 270 0.39 6.50 8.38
C GLN A 270 1.39 6.83 9.49
N ASN A 271 1.97 5.81 10.12
CA ASN A 271 3.07 6.01 11.06
C ASN A 271 4.32 6.49 10.32
N VAL A 272 4.86 7.64 10.72
CA VAL A 272 5.94 8.33 9.98
C VAL A 272 7.25 7.52 10.00
N LEU A 273 7.57 6.82 11.10
CA LEU A 273 8.77 5.98 11.14
C LEU A 273 8.68 4.81 10.16
N GLN A 274 7.53 4.12 10.12
CA GLN A 274 7.31 3.01 9.19
C GLN A 274 7.32 3.48 7.73
N HIS A 275 6.73 4.64 7.47
CA HIS A 275 6.80 5.29 6.17
C HIS A 275 8.25 5.58 5.76
N SER A 276 9.05 6.18 6.65
CA SER A 276 10.46 6.48 6.37
C SER A 276 11.30 5.22 6.10
N ILE A 277 11.05 4.12 6.82
CA ILE A 277 11.68 2.82 6.57
C ILE A 277 11.30 2.30 5.18
N GLU A 278 10.03 2.37 4.83
CA GLU A 278 9.52 1.93 3.53
C GLU A 278 10.09 2.75 2.38
N VAL A 279 10.09 4.09 2.49
CA VAL A 279 10.71 5.00 1.52
C VAL A 279 12.20 4.68 1.34
N SER A 280 12.91 4.40 2.44
CA SER A 280 14.31 3.97 2.39
C SER A 280 14.50 2.68 1.57
N HIS A 281 13.65 1.68 1.76
CA HIS A 281 13.72 0.43 1.01
C HIS A 281 13.37 0.62 -0.47
N ILE A 282 12.30 1.34 -0.78
CA ILE A 282 11.87 1.60 -2.16
C ILE A 282 12.94 2.42 -2.91
N ALA A 283 13.45 3.50 -2.31
CA ALA A 283 14.52 4.31 -2.90
C ALA A 283 15.79 3.49 -3.13
N GLY A 284 16.14 2.62 -2.17
CA GLY A 284 17.29 1.71 -2.31
C GLY A 284 17.13 0.69 -3.43
N MET A 285 15.95 0.11 -3.61
CA MET A 285 15.63 -0.79 -4.73
C MET A 285 15.74 -0.08 -6.07
N MET A 286 15.10 1.09 -6.21
CA MET A 286 15.17 1.87 -7.44
C MET A 286 16.61 2.32 -7.76
N ALA A 287 17.39 2.71 -6.73
CA ALA A 287 18.78 3.07 -6.91
C ALA A 287 19.63 1.87 -7.42
N SER A 288 19.36 0.66 -6.93
CA SER A 288 20.03 -0.57 -7.40
C SER A 288 19.73 -0.85 -8.86
N GLU A 289 18.48 -0.72 -9.29
CA GLU A 289 18.07 -0.95 -10.69
C GLU A 289 18.68 0.08 -11.65
N LEU A 290 18.84 1.33 -11.20
CA LEU A 290 19.40 2.42 -12.01
C LEU A 290 20.93 2.53 -11.91
N GLY A 291 21.60 1.68 -11.11
CA GLY A 291 23.04 1.76 -10.88
C GLY A 291 23.48 3.02 -10.12
N ALA A 292 22.59 3.63 -9.32
CA ALA A 292 22.86 4.79 -8.49
C ALA A 292 23.40 4.39 -7.10
N ASP A 293 23.78 5.37 -6.26
CA ASP A 293 24.28 5.11 -4.89
C ASP A 293 23.13 4.63 -3.99
N VAL A 294 23.04 3.31 -3.82
CA VAL A 294 22.04 2.62 -2.99
C VAL A 294 22.09 3.09 -1.53
N GLN A 295 23.30 3.30 -0.98
CA GLN A 295 23.45 3.70 0.41
C GLN A 295 23.00 5.14 0.65
N ALA A 296 23.30 6.03 -0.29
CA ALA A 296 22.82 7.40 -0.24
C ALA A 296 21.27 7.46 -0.39
N ALA A 297 20.70 6.68 -1.31
CA ALA A 297 19.25 6.62 -1.53
C ALA A 297 18.51 6.09 -0.29
N LYS A 298 19.00 5.01 0.33
CA LYS A 298 18.44 4.47 1.57
C LYS A 298 18.53 5.47 2.72
N ARG A 299 19.68 6.11 2.88
CA ARG A 299 19.92 7.09 3.94
C ARG A 299 19.03 8.31 3.78
N ALA A 300 18.95 8.86 2.57
CA ALA A 300 18.11 10.00 2.26
C ALA A 300 16.61 9.67 2.44
N GLY A 301 16.17 8.50 1.96
CA GLY A 301 14.81 8.03 2.17
C GLY A 301 14.44 7.84 3.64
N LEU A 302 15.37 7.34 4.48
CA LEU A 302 15.14 7.21 5.92
C LEU A 302 15.02 8.58 6.62
N LEU A 303 15.73 9.60 6.13
CA LEU A 303 15.84 10.92 6.77
C LEU A 303 14.91 11.97 6.16
N HIS A 304 14.19 11.70 5.05
CA HIS A 304 13.45 12.73 4.31
C HIS A 304 12.43 13.48 5.18
N ASP A 305 11.76 12.76 6.07
CA ASP A 305 10.71 13.27 6.96
C ASP A 305 11.19 13.55 8.41
N LEU A 306 12.50 13.60 8.64
CA LEU A 306 13.07 13.75 9.97
C LEU A 306 12.54 14.96 10.74
N GLY A 307 12.25 16.06 10.04
CA GLY A 307 11.74 17.28 10.65
C GLY A 307 10.37 17.13 11.32
N LYS A 308 9.56 16.15 10.93
CA LYS A 308 8.27 15.83 11.58
C LYS A 308 8.43 15.36 13.04
N ALA A 309 9.65 15.05 13.48
CA ALA A 309 9.92 14.73 14.87
C ALA A 309 9.82 15.96 15.81
N VAL A 310 9.92 17.18 15.27
CA VAL A 310 10.04 18.43 16.04
C VAL A 310 9.22 19.59 15.46
N ASP A 311 8.48 19.43 14.40
CA ASP A 311 7.71 20.49 13.70
C ASP A 311 6.61 21.12 14.57
N HIS A 312 6.18 20.45 15.63
CA HIS A 312 5.23 20.97 16.62
C HIS A 312 5.90 21.71 17.80
N GLU A 313 7.23 21.59 17.94
CA GLU A 313 8.00 22.28 18.98
C GLU A 313 8.73 23.51 18.43
N LEU A 314 9.08 23.52 17.14
CA LEU A 314 9.90 24.54 16.48
C LEU A 314 9.13 25.19 15.32
N GLU A 315 9.34 26.47 15.11
CA GLU A 315 8.80 27.20 13.97
C GLU A 315 9.52 26.78 12.68
N GLY A 316 8.76 26.43 11.66
CA GLY A 316 9.29 26.04 10.34
C GLY A 316 8.53 24.86 9.73
N THR A 317 8.80 24.60 8.44
CA THR A 317 8.28 23.40 7.79
C THR A 317 9.11 22.19 8.18
N HIS A 318 8.54 21.00 8.16
CA HIS A 318 9.29 19.77 8.43
C HIS A 318 10.49 19.61 7.48
N VAL A 319 10.39 20.13 6.24
CA VAL A 319 11.50 20.15 5.27
C VAL A 319 12.64 21.03 5.77
N SER A 320 12.33 22.29 6.12
CA SER A 320 13.36 23.23 6.60
C SER A 320 14.03 22.76 7.88
N LEU A 321 13.26 22.22 8.83
CA LEU A 321 13.78 21.64 10.07
C LEU A 321 14.62 20.39 9.80
N GLY A 322 14.16 19.50 8.91
CA GLY A 322 14.92 18.32 8.48
C GLY A 322 16.28 18.68 7.90
N VAL A 323 16.31 19.66 7.01
CA VAL A 323 17.56 20.20 6.41
C VAL A 323 18.48 20.79 7.47
N GLU A 324 17.95 21.60 8.41
CA GLU A 324 18.72 22.22 9.48
C GLU A 324 19.39 21.15 10.35
N PHE A 325 18.65 20.14 10.81
CA PHE A 325 19.19 19.05 11.62
C PHE A 325 20.18 18.18 10.83
N ALA A 326 19.90 17.85 9.58
CA ALA A 326 20.81 17.09 8.73
C ALA A 326 22.15 17.83 8.55
N ARG A 327 22.09 19.15 8.33
CA ARG A 327 23.28 20.00 8.21
C ARG A 327 24.04 20.15 9.55
N LYS A 328 23.33 20.34 10.65
CA LYS A 328 23.89 20.42 12.01
C LYS A 328 24.70 19.16 12.38
N TYR A 329 24.19 18.00 11.99
CA TYR A 329 24.84 16.72 12.26
C TYR A 329 25.71 16.19 11.11
N LYS A 330 26.06 17.09 10.17
CA LYS A 330 27.05 16.89 9.11
C LYS A 330 26.72 15.74 8.15
N GLU A 331 25.46 15.66 7.76
CA GLU A 331 25.06 14.79 6.66
C GLU A 331 25.65 15.28 5.32
N ARG A 332 25.79 14.37 4.36
CA ARG A 332 26.30 14.70 3.02
C ARG A 332 25.33 15.65 2.29
N GLU A 333 25.89 16.56 1.48
CA GLU A 333 25.08 17.55 0.75
C GLU A 333 24.05 16.93 -0.21
N ASP A 334 24.33 15.78 -0.81
CA ASP A 334 23.39 15.06 -1.66
C ASP A 334 22.19 14.49 -0.88
N ILE A 335 22.40 14.08 0.38
CA ILE A 335 21.33 13.63 1.29
C ILE A 335 20.51 14.84 1.77
N ILE A 336 21.19 15.93 2.15
CA ILE A 336 20.54 17.19 2.55
C ILE A 336 19.65 17.71 1.41
N HIS A 337 20.20 17.71 0.18
CA HIS A 337 19.44 18.12 -1.00
C HIS A 337 18.22 17.21 -1.27
N ALA A 338 18.35 15.90 -1.06
CA ALA A 338 17.21 14.99 -1.20
C ALA A 338 16.11 15.26 -0.15
N ILE A 339 16.50 15.62 1.10
CA ILE A 339 15.54 16.05 2.14
C ILE A 339 14.87 17.37 1.73
N GLU A 340 15.60 18.30 1.15
CA GLU A 340 15.10 19.63 0.74
C GLU A 340 14.13 19.52 -0.45
N ALA A 341 14.39 18.61 -1.40
CA ALA A 341 13.70 18.53 -2.68
C ALA A 341 12.50 17.58 -2.70
N HIS A 342 12.25 16.78 -1.64
CA HIS A 342 11.27 15.69 -1.72
C HIS A 342 9.81 16.15 -1.94
N HIS A 343 9.47 17.39 -1.63
CA HIS A 343 8.17 18.01 -1.90
C HIS A 343 8.16 18.99 -3.09
N ASN A 344 9.22 19.04 -3.90
CA ASN A 344 9.37 19.99 -5.01
C ASN A 344 9.48 21.48 -4.61
N ASP A 345 9.72 21.78 -3.34
CA ASP A 345 10.02 23.17 -2.93
C ASP A 345 11.33 23.65 -3.56
N VAL A 346 12.24 22.73 -3.84
CA VAL A 346 13.48 22.94 -4.56
C VAL A 346 13.57 21.90 -5.69
N GLU A 347 14.03 22.31 -6.87
CA GLU A 347 14.19 21.41 -8.02
C GLU A 347 15.21 20.29 -7.71
N PRO A 348 14.85 18.99 -7.89
CA PRO A 348 15.75 17.89 -7.63
C PRO A 348 16.88 17.85 -8.66
N ARG A 349 18.12 18.03 -8.19
CA ARG A 349 19.33 18.08 -9.06
C ARG A 349 20.13 16.79 -9.03
N THR A 350 19.78 15.84 -8.18
CA THR A 350 20.49 14.56 -8.06
C THR A 350 19.53 13.41 -8.30
N VAL A 351 20.04 12.31 -8.83
CA VAL A 351 19.27 11.06 -9.00
C VAL A 351 18.68 10.60 -7.67
N VAL A 352 19.45 10.71 -6.57
CA VAL A 352 18.98 10.35 -5.23
C VAL A 352 17.76 11.16 -4.81
N ALA A 353 17.74 12.47 -5.07
CA ALA A 353 16.58 13.33 -4.75
C ALA A 353 15.33 12.90 -5.52
N CYS A 354 15.46 12.63 -6.83
CA CYS A 354 14.34 12.13 -7.65
C CYS A 354 13.83 10.77 -7.15
N LEU A 355 14.75 9.88 -6.74
CA LEU A 355 14.38 8.56 -6.22
C LEU A 355 13.65 8.64 -4.88
N VAL A 356 14.08 9.51 -3.98
CA VAL A 356 13.41 9.71 -2.68
C VAL A 356 12.01 10.26 -2.88
N GLN A 357 11.85 11.26 -3.76
CA GLN A 357 10.55 11.81 -4.09
C GLN A 357 9.59 10.76 -4.68
N ALA A 358 10.09 9.96 -5.63
CA ALA A 358 9.29 8.89 -6.23
C ALA A 358 8.92 7.81 -5.18
N ALA A 359 9.87 7.45 -4.29
CA ALA A 359 9.66 6.47 -3.24
C ALA A 359 8.63 6.94 -2.20
N ASP A 360 8.69 8.23 -1.82
CA ASP A 360 7.71 8.86 -0.93
C ASP A 360 6.31 8.81 -1.54
N ALA A 361 6.15 9.24 -2.80
CA ALA A 361 4.88 9.18 -3.52
C ALA A 361 4.33 7.74 -3.61
N ILE A 362 5.15 6.75 -3.88
CA ILE A 362 4.77 5.34 -3.95
C ILE A 362 4.31 4.84 -2.57
N SER A 363 5.09 5.12 -1.51
CA SER A 363 4.74 4.70 -0.16
C SER A 363 3.44 5.33 0.32
N ALA A 364 3.21 6.61 0.01
CA ALA A 364 1.98 7.32 0.36
C ALA A 364 0.74 6.84 -0.42
N ALA A 365 0.91 6.41 -1.68
CA ALA A 365 -0.18 6.02 -2.58
C ALA A 365 -0.58 4.55 -2.49
N ARG A 366 0.23 3.68 -1.86
CA ARG A 366 -0.06 2.24 -1.83
C ARG A 366 -1.34 1.91 -1.05
N PRO A 367 -2.13 0.92 -1.50
CA PRO A 367 -3.33 0.50 -0.79
C PRO A 367 -3.02 0.05 0.65
N GLY A 368 -3.73 0.62 1.62
CA GLY A 368 -3.55 0.30 3.04
C GLY A 368 -2.40 1.03 3.76
N ALA A 369 -1.65 1.91 3.08
CA ALA A 369 -0.64 2.76 3.72
C ALA A 369 -1.27 3.71 4.74
N ARG A 370 -2.40 4.30 4.39
CA ARG A 370 -3.19 5.17 5.26
C ARG A 370 -4.22 4.33 6.00
N ARG A 371 -4.19 4.34 7.32
CA ARG A 371 -5.26 3.75 8.13
C ARG A 371 -6.50 4.59 7.89
N GLU A 372 -7.51 3.97 7.32
CA GLU A 372 -8.82 4.60 7.19
C GLU A 372 -9.36 4.93 8.58
N ASN A 373 -9.79 6.16 8.79
CA ASN A 373 -10.41 6.55 10.04
C ASN A 373 -11.73 5.76 10.18
N LEU A 374 -12.02 5.24 11.37
CA LEU A 374 -13.23 4.43 11.62
C LEU A 374 -14.50 5.15 11.15
N GLU A 375 -14.56 6.49 11.30
CA GLU A 375 -15.68 7.29 10.82
C GLU A 375 -15.80 7.31 9.28
N ASN A 376 -14.68 7.42 8.56
CA ASN A 376 -14.68 7.38 7.10
C ASN A 376 -15.03 5.98 6.60
N TYR A 377 -14.58 4.95 7.29
CA TYR A 377 -14.96 3.57 7.05
C TYR A 377 -16.47 3.37 7.22
N ILE A 378 -17.05 3.82 8.34
CA ILE A 378 -18.49 3.72 8.58
C ILE A 378 -19.29 4.52 7.54
N LYS A 379 -18.89 5.77 7.25
CA LYS A 379 -19.53 6.60 6.21
C LYS A 379 -19.50 5.93 4.84
N ARG A 380 -18.39 5.28 4.48
CA ARG A 380 -18.30 4.55 3.22
C ARG A 380 -19.25 3.35 3.17
N LEU A 381 -19.36 2.58 4.27
CA LEU A 381 -20.33 1.49 4.36
C LEU A 381 -21.76 2.00 4.23
N GLU A 382 -22.11 3.08 4.93
CA GLU A 382 -23.43 3.71 4.88
C GLU A 382 -23.72 4.27 3.48
N GLN A 383 -22.76 4.89 2.80
CA GLN A 383 -22.89 5.34 1.42
C GLN A 383 -23.13 4.18 0.47
N LEU A 384 -22.36 3.10 0.60
CA LEU A 384 -22.50 1.90 -0.22
C LEU A 384 -23.90 1.27 -0.08
N GLU A 385 -24.39 1.16 1.16
CA GLU A 385 -25.75 0.68 1.46
C GLU A 385 -26.82 1.64 0.96
N THR A 386 -26.61 2.95 1.07
CA THR A 386 -27.54 3.98 0.60
C THR A 386 -27.66 3.99 -0.93
N ILE A 387 -26.53 3.96 -1.65
CA ILE A 387 -26.49 3.92 -3.11
C ILE A 387 -27.21 2.67 -3.62
N THR A 388 -26.88 1.50 -3.04
CA THR A 388 -27.45 0.23 -3.49
C THR A 388 -28.89 0.05 -3.06
N GLY A 389 -29.27 0.55 -1.88
CA GLY A 389 -30.65 0.51 -1.37
C GLY A 389 -31.63 1.47 -2.09
N SER A 390 -31.11 2.48 -2.80
CA SER A 390 -31.95 3.47 -3.51
C SER A 390 -32.58 2.95 -4.81
N TYR A 391 -32.16 1.78 -5.29
CA TYR A 391 -32.64 1.24 -6.56
C TYR A 391 -34.03 0.59 -6.43
N PRO A 392 -34.91 0.78 -7.43
CA PRO A 392 -36.21 0.13 -7.44
C PRO A 392 -36.11 -1.40 -7.44
N GLY A 393 -36.88 -2.06 -6.59
CA GLY A 393 -36.89 -3.51 -6.47
C GLY A 393 -35.86 -4.08 -5.49
N VAL A 394 -34.99 -3.26 -4.91
CA VAL A 394 -34.11 -3.66 -3.80
C VAL A 394 -34.92 -3.67 -2.50
N ASP A 395 -34.79 -4.75 -1.74
CA ASP A 395 -35.40 -4.88 -0.41
C ASP A 395 -34.43 -4.43 0.68
N LYS A 396 -33.21 -4.93 0.62
CA LYS A 396 -32.13 -4.62 1.56
C LYS A 396 -30.77 -4.69 0.89
N ALA A 397 -29.84 -3.87 1.34
CA ALA A 397 -28.45 -3.91 0.93
C ALA A 397 -27.53 -3.97 2.16
N TYR A 398 -26.48 -4.76 2.11
CA TYR A 398 -25.52 -4.93 3.18
C TYR A 398 -24.10 -4.84 2.65
N ALA A 399 -23.32 -3.92 3.18
CA ALA A 399 -21.89 -3.87 2.94
C ALA A 399 -21.17 -4.87 3.86
N ILE A 400 -20.46 -5.82 3.27
CA ILE A 400 -19.74 -6.89 3.99
C ILE A 400 -18.27 -6.91 3.60
N GLN A 401 -17.47 -7.73 4.28
CA GLN A 401 -16.03 -7.85 4.05
C GLN A 401 -15.30 -6.50 4.04
N ALA A 402 -15.58 -5.67 5.05
CA ALA A 402 -15.01 -4.34 5.18
C ALA A 402 -15.29 -3.42 3.97
N GLY A 403 -16.49 -3.53 3.36
CA GLY A 403 -16.90 -2.72 2.21
C GLY A 403 -16.35 -3.20 0.86
N ARG A 404 -15.74 -4.39 0.80
CA ARG A 404 -15.25 -4.99 -0.45
C ARG A 404 -16.31 -5.82 -1.18
N GLU A 405 -17.42 -6.12 -0.54
CA GLU A 405 -18.58 -6.77 -1.14
C GLU A 405 -19.86 -6.10 -0.66
N VAL A 406 -20.76 -5.80 -1.58
CA VAL A 406 -22.13 -5.38 -1.24
C VAL A 406 -23.10 -6.47 -1.67
N ARG A 407 -23.92 -6.93 -0.72
CA ARG A 407 -25.01 -7.88 -0.96
C ARG A 407 -26.32 -7.14 -1.05
N VAL A 408 -26.95 -7.24 -2.21
CA VAL A 408 -28.21 -6.57 -2.54
C VAL A 408 -29.30 -7.62 -2.64
N MET A 409 -30.24 -7.59 -1.70
CA MET A 409 -31.41 -8.47 -1.69
C MET A 409 -32.50 -7.82 -2.51
N VAL A 410 -32.98 -8.50 -3.55
CA VAL A 410 -34.07 -7.98 -4.41
C VAL A 410 -35.39 -8.71 -4.13
N ARG A 411 -36.49 -7.98 -4.33
CA ARG A 411 -37.83 -8.53 -4.20
C ARG A 411 -38.17 -9.42 -5.40
N PRO A 412 -38.49 -10.71 -5.18
CA PRO A 412 -38.74 -11.66 -6.27
C PRO A 412 -39.91 -11.26 -7.18
N GLU A 413 -40.87 -10.51 -6.66
CA GLU A 413 -42.06 -10.05 -7.40
C GLU A 413 -41.74 -8.88 -8.35
N GLN A 414 -40.66 -8.14 -8.11
CA GLN A 414 -40.32 -6.92 -8.84
C GLN A 414 -39.12 -7.04 -9.77
N VAL A 415 -38.23 -8.01 -9.51
CA VAL A 415 -36.97 -8.17 -10.26
C VAL A 415 -36.87 -9.59 -10.79
N SER A 416 -36.85 -9.74 -12.12
CA SER A 416 -36.61 -11.01 -12.79
C SER A 416 -35.11 -11.38 -12.83
N GLU A 417 -34.78 -12.62 -13.19
CA GLU A 417 -33.37 -13.08 -13.31
C GLU A 417 -32.56 -12.24 -14.33
N ASP A 418 -33.15 -11.92 -15.47
CA ASP A 418 -32.51 -11.10 -16.48
C ASP A 418 -32.26 -9.65 -15.98
N GLN A 419 -33.21 -9.12 -15.22
CA GLN A 419 -33.09 -7.79 -14.61
C GLN A 419 -32.03 -7.74 -13.51
N MET A 420 -31.75 -8.81 -12.81
CA MET A 420 -30.66 -8.88 -11.82
C MET A 420 -29.29 -8.61 -12.44
N VAL A 421 -29.05 -9.11 -13.67
CA VAL A 421 -27.77 -8.91 -14.39
C VAL A 421 -27.60 -7.43 -14.75
N ILE A 422 -28.68 -6.78 -15.21
CA ILE A 422 -28.67 -5.35 -15.55
C ILE A 422 -28.48 -4.53 -14.27
N LEU A 423 -29.25 -4.82 -13.22
CA LEU A 423 -29.16 -4.17 -11.93
C LEU A 423 -27.74 -4.25 -11.33
N ALA A 424 -27.10 -5.43 -11.38
CA ALA A 424 -25.74 -5.59 -10.89
C ALA A 424 -24.74 -4.70 -11.64
N ARG A 425 -24.93 -4.55 -12.96
CA ARG A 425 -24.08 -3.70 -13.81
C ARG A 425 -24.32 -2.21 -13.56
N ASP A 426 -25.57 -1.80 -13.41
CA ASP A 426 -25.95 -0.41 -13.13
C ASP A 426 -25.47 0.02 -11.73
N LEU A 427 -25.60 -0.88 -10.74
CA LEU A 427 -25.08 -0.66 -9.39
C LEU A 427 -23.56 -0.53 -9.39
N ALA A 428 -22.83 -1.41 -10.10
CA ALA A 428 -21.39 -1.33 -10.20
C ALA A 428 -20.94 0.00 -10.81
N LYS A 429 -21.58 0.42 -11.90
CA LYS A 429 -21.30 1.70 -12.56
C LYS A 429 -21.58 2.89 -11.66
N LYS A 430 -22.70 2.89 -10.94
CA LYS A 430 -23.06 3.98 -10.02
C LYS A 430 -22.10 4.05 -8.82
N ILE A 431 -21.65 2.91 -8.31
CA ILE A 431 -20.63 2.87 -7.27
C ILE A 431 -19.31 3.46 -7.78
N GLU A 432 -18.92 3.14 -9.03
CA GLU A 432 -17.71 3.71 -9.67
C GLU A 432 -17.81 5.23 -9.87
N GLU A 433 -19.01 5.76 -10.20
CA GLU A 433 -19.23 7.18 -10.45
C GLU A 433 -19.38 8.01 -9.15
N GLU A 434 -19.97 7.45 -8.09
CA GLU A 434 -20.33 8.19 -6.87
C GLU A 434 -19.43 7.92 -5.67
N MET A 435 -18.54 6.88 -5.73
CA MET A 435 -17.71 6.49 -4.60
C MET A 435 -16.22 6.35 -4.96
N GLU A 436 -15.38 6.86 -4.10
CA GLU A 436 -13.95 6.52 -4.10
C GLU A 436 -13.68 5.35 -3.16
N TYR A 437 -13.04 4.29 -3.66
CA TYR A 437 -12.73 3.10 -2.87
C TYR A 437 -11.38 2.48 -3.27
N PRO A 438 -10.62 1.96 -2.30
CA PRO A 438 -9.34 1.31 -2.60
C PRO A 438 -9.57 -0.13 -3.08
N GLY A 439 -9.37 -0.40 -4.36
CA GLY A 439 -9.46 -1.73 -4.95
C GLY A 439 -10.76 -1.99 -5.71
N GLN A 440 -11.28 -3.23 -5.65
CA GLN A 440 -12.52 -3.64 -6.32
C GLN A 440 -13.62 -3.89 -5.30
N ILE A 441 -14.84 -3.44 -5.60
CA ILE A 441 -16.05 -3.78 -4.83
C ILE A 441 -16.84 -4.82 -5.62
N LYS A 442 -17.10 -5.96 -4.98
CA LYS A 442 -17.93 -7.02 -5.54
C LYS A 442 -19.41 -6.71 -5.29
N VAL A 443 -20.18 -6.51 -6.35
CA VAL A 443 -21.64 -6.34 -6.28
C VAL A 443 -22.29 -7.71 -6.40
N HIS A 444 -22.97 -8.16 -5.35
CA HIS A 444 -23.63 -9.48 -5.31
C HIS A 444 -25.13 -9.30 -5.15
N VAL A 445 -25.88 -9.45 -6.23
CA VAL A 445 -27.35 -9.38 -6.24
C VAL A 445 -27.93 -10.75 -5.94
N LEU A 446 -28.81 -10.82 -4.92
CA LEU A 446 -29.44 -12.05 -4.45
C LEU A 446 -30.95 -11.92 -4.53
N ARG A 447 -31.59 -12.97 -5.07
CA ARG A 447 -33.04 -13.14 -5.09
C ARG A 447 -33.40 -14.36 -4.26
N GLU A 448 -34.12 -14.15 -3.17
CA GLU A 448 -34.50 -15.22 -2.25
C GLU A 448 -36.01 -15.43 -2.25
N THR A 449 -36.45 -16.68 -2.50
CA THR A 449 -37.87 -17.09 -2.36
C THR A 449 -37.98 -18.03 -1.18
N LYS A 450 -38.78 -17.67 -0.18
CA LYS A 450 -39.03 -18.49 1.01
C LYS A 450 -40.41 -19.10 0.98
N VAL A 451 -40.48 -20.40 1.17
CA VAL A 451 -41.73 -21.12 1.44
C VAL A 451 -41.66 -21.65 2.87
N ILE A 452 -42.64 -21.31 3.70
CA ILE A 452 -42.69 -21.76 5.09
C ILE A 452 -43.95 -22.61 5.27
N GLU A 453 -43.78 -23.84 5.73
CA GLU A 453 -44.86 -24.74 6.12
C GLU A 453 -44.66 -25.23 7.55
N TYR A 454 -45.73 -25.33 8.30
CA TYR A 454 -45.67 -25.82 9.68
C TYR A 454 -46.17 -27.25 9.76
N ALA A 455 -45.33 -28.20 10.15
CA ALA A 455 -45.76 -29.52 10.56
C ALA A 455 -46.49 -29.41 11.93
N LYS A 456 -47.75 -29.90 11.95
CA LYS A 456 -48.54 -29.96 13.19
C LYS A 456 -48.41 -31.33 13.82
#